data_240d1dc9fc2064ec04564bf29215125c
#
_entry.id   240d1dc9fc2064ec04564bf29215125c
#
_cell.length_a   1.000
_cell.length_b   1.000
_cell.length_c   1.000
_cell.angle_alpha   90.00
_cell.angle_beta   90.00
_cell.angle_gamma   90.00
#
_symmetry.space_group_name_H-M   'P 1'
#
loop_
_entity.id
_entity.type
_entity.pdbx_description
1 polymer ?
#
loop_
_entity_poly.entity_id
_entity_poly.type
_entity_poly.pdbx_seq_one_letter_code
_entity_poly.pdbx_strand_id
1 'polypeptide(L)'
;SDVEVNEKLFLAILDKAEKEKVDYKTYITQAIFHGRSKALEAKIKQNGIPINLKLHSDLETYYPEMRKAEMEELNKKLGVELYVDYKRKQSAFEALLKSENLYNVWPKTSTGKCKTDDKSFYRFQDVNEKIKLIRNAAFIIDAKKLKGVLMGPDGRSRTDLKLFGQITGRTNVSTSESPFGAPRRMRNLIGTDENHYLIYCDWKSQEAAIQAALSQDPEMIKAVESGDPYMYTAIKVKAAPPGAKKKTHKPIREIYKQSFLALAYLQTAMGLMAKIKKSASEAFYIHGQLEKLYKNYFNWIFGVIKESLLRGHFKTKFGWKFHITSNEVVNKRTLANWPLQSHGSEILRMALLKLDELNFEISMPVHDAVLLHMKRKPWKEMRAEIKLVQKTMAEAAAKVIDSEIPVEVKIIRDQYIQEDEDQERWNDLYNKILKFKEGVRITDSVSVIRTSPSVNQTTVYSN
;
A
#
# COMPACT_ATOMS: atom_id res chain seq x y z
N SER A 1 -9.99 0.51 44.63
CA SER A 1 -8.70 0.44 43.87
C SER A 1 -9.01 0.27 42.36
N ASP A 2 -8.04 0.51 41.51
CA ASP A 2 -8.19 0.31 40.06
C ASP A 2 -8.55 -1.15 39.72
N VAL A 3 -8.13 -2.09 40.56
CA VAL A 3 -8.45 -3.53 40.43
C VAL A 3 -9.95 -3.76 40.62
N GLU A 4 -10.57 -3.16 41.65
CA GLU A 4 -12.01 -3.30 41.91
C GLU A 4 -12.86 -2.64 40.80
N VAL A 5 -12.40 -1.53 40.25
CA VAL A 5 -13.08 -0.87 39.12
C VAL A 5 -13.03 -1.76 37.89
N ASN A 6 -11.86 -2.34 37.58
CA ASN A 6 -11.68 -3.26 36.46
C ASN A 6 -12.50 -4.53 36.62
N GLU A 7 -12.60 -5.11 37.84
CA GLU A 7 -13.44 -6.26 38.13
C GLU A 7 -14.94 -5.94 37.90
N LYS A 8 -15.42 -4.81 38.43
CA LYS A 8 -16.81 -4.37 38.25
C LYS A 8 -17.13 -4.12 36.77
N LEU A 9 -16.19 -3.49 36.02
CA LEU A 9 -16.35 -3.29 34.60
C LEU A 9 -16.41 -4.61 33.84
N PHE A 10 -15.53 -5.54 34.18
CA PHE A 10 -15.50 -6.87 33.56
C PHE A 10 -16.83 -7.61 33.82
N LEU A 11 -17.32 -7.65 35.05
CA LEU A 11 -18.59 -8.27 35.38
C LEU A 11 -19.77 -7.60 34.66
N ALA A 12 -19.80 -6.28 34.55
CA ALA A 12 -20.81 -5.55 33.80
C ALA A 12 -20.80 -5.87 32.30
N ILE A 13 -19.61 -6.04 31.71
CA ILE A 13 -19.46 -6.47 30.32
C ILE A 13 -20.00 -7.89 30.13
N LEU A 14 -19.73 -8.79 31.06
CA LEU A 14 -20.21 -10.16 31.01
C LEU A 14 -21.75 -10.23 31.11
N ASP A 15 -22.36 -9.53 32.06
CA ASP A 15 -23.81 -9.40 32.22
C ASP A 15 -24.47 -8.84 30.95
N LYS A 16 -23.88 -7.81 30.36
CA LYS A 16 -24.36 -7.27 29.09
C LYS A 16 -24.26 -8.28 27.93
N ALA A 17 -23.15 -9.02 27.83
CA ALA A 17 -22.96 -10.04 26.82
C ALA A 17 -24.00 -11.17 26.95
N GLU A 18 -24.34 -11.58 28.16
CA GLU A 18 -25.36 -12.56 28.44
C GLU A 18 -26.77 -12.07 28.06
N LYS A 19 -27.13 -10.83 28.44
CA LYS A 19 -28.37 -10.17 28.03
C LYS A 19 -28.55 -10.05 26.54
N GLU A 20 -27.46 -9.77 25.81
CA GLU A 20 -27.44 -9.69 24.36
C GLU A 20 -27.32 -11.07 23.68
N LYS A 21 -27.36 -12.17 24.45
CA LYS A 21 -27.18 -13.54 23.93
C LYS A 21 -25.95 -13.70 23.04
N VAL A 22 -24.87 -13.07 23.43
CA VAL A 22 -23.58 -13.20 22.72
C VAL A 22 -23.00 -14.58 23.01
N ASP A 23 -22.56 -15.29 21.98
CA ASP A 23 -21.76 -16.51 22.15
C ASP A 23 -20.48 -16.19 22.92
N TYR A 24 -20.48 -16.61 24.18
CA TYR A 24 -19.43 -16.29 25.15
C TYR A 24 -18.05 -16.75 24.71
N LYS A 25 -17.95 -17.92 24.08
CA LYS A 25 -16.71 -18.47 23.58
C LYS A 25 -16.13 -17.58 22.49
N THR A 26 -16.94 -17.15 21.52
CA THR A 26 -16.53 -16.22 20.47
C THR A 26 -16.11 -14.87 21.05
N TYR A 27 -16.87 -14.35 22.04
CA TYR A 27 -16.55 -13.06 22.67
C TYR A 27 -15.18 -13.09 23.37
N ILE A 28 -14.93 -14.07 24.24
CA ILE A 28 -13.65 -14.21 24.93
C ILE A 28 -12.50 -14.44 23.94
N THR A 29 -12.72 -15.26 22.92
CA THR A 29 -11.71 -15.49 21.88
C THR A 29 -11.33 -14.19 21.18
N GLN A 30 -12.30 -13.36 20.80
CA GLN A 30 -12.06 -12.06 20.18
C GLN A 30 -11.38 -11.08 21.16
N ALA A 31 -11.79 -11.03 22.42
CA ALA A 31 -11.19 -10.16 23.43
C ALA A 31 -9.70 -10.50 23.65
N ILE A 32 -9.37 -11.78 23.78
CA ILE A 32 -7.97 -12.26 23.91
C ILE A 32 -7.18 -11.94 22.63
N PHE A 33 -7.75 -12.22 21.47
CA PHE A 33 -7.11 -11.94 20.18
C PHE A 33 -6.78 -10.45 20.01
N HIS A 34 -7.72 -9.56 20.36
CA HIS A 34 -7.51 -8.12 20.31
C HIS A 34 -6.48 -7.65 21.35
N GLY A 35 -6.56 -8.14 22.59
CA GLY A 35 -5.61 -7.80 23.66
C GLY A 35 -4.18 -8.19 23.30
N ARG A 36 -3.97 -9.43 22.84
CA ARG A 36 -2.67 -9.90 22.36
C ARG A 36 -2.15 -9.09 21.18
N SER A 37 -3.03 -8.71 20.24
CA SER A 37 -2.68 -7.87 19.11
C SER A 37 -2.22 -6.48 19.56
N LYS A 38 -2.84 -5.91 20.59
CA LYS A 38 -2.43 -4.63 21.18
C LYS A 38 -1.08 -4.71 21.90
N ALA A 39 -0.80 -5.79 22.61
CA ALA A 39 0.51 -6.02 23.20
C ALA A 39 1.61 -6.14 22.11
N LEU A 40 1.32 -6.87 21.04
CA LEU A 40 2.22 -6.99 19.90
C LEU A 40 2.45 -5.65 19.17
N GLU A 41 1.44 -4.77 19.09
CA GLU A 41 1.60 -3.42 18.55
C GLU A 41 2.74 -2.66 19.25
N ALA A 42 2.81 -2.72 20.58
CA ALA A 42 3.89 -2.08 21.35
C ALA A 42 5.25 -2.66 21.01
N LYS A 43 5.36 -3.99 20.88
CA LYS A 43 6.60 -4.67 20.49
C LYS A 43 7.05 -4.29 19.08
N ILE A 44 6.15 -4.24 18.10
CA ILE A 44 6.45 -3.79 16.73
C ILE A 44 6.92 -2.34 16.72
N LYS A 45 6.28 -1.45 17.48
CA LYS A 45 6.72 -0.05 17.63
C LYS A 45 8.13 0.02 18.23
N GLN A 46 8.43 -0.82 19.21
CA GLN A 46 9.77 -0.89 19.81
C GLN A 46 10.81 -1.39 18.81
N ASN A 47 10.51 -2.43 18.02
CA ASN A 47 11.40 -2.94 16.99
C ASN A 47 11.74 -1.86 15.96
N GLY A 48 10.75 -1.14 15.43
CA GLY A 48 10.92 -0.11 14.43
C GLY A 48 11.39 -0.62 13.06
N ILE A 49 11.57 0.28 12.13
CA ILE A 49 11.98 0.01 10.75
C ILE A 49 13.44 0.42 10.60
N PRO A 50 14.36 -0.49 10.25
CA PRO A 50 15.75 -0.15 10.00
C PRO A 50 15.89 0.84 8.83
N ILE A 51 16.74 1.85 9.01
CA ILE A 51 17.04 2.90 8.04
C ILE A 51 18.49 2.78 7.59
N ASN A 52 18.74 2.96 6.30
CA ASN A 52 20.08 3.04 5.76
C ASN A 52 20.75 4.34 6.23
N LEU A 53 21.62 4.23 7.21
CA LEU A 53 22.26 5.36 7.89
C LEU A 53 23.08 6.23 6.94
N LYS A 54 23.79 5.60 6.00
CA LYS A 54 24.60 6.32 5.01
C LYS A 54 23.74 7.19 4.12
N LEU A 55 22.67 6.63 3.55
CA LEU A 55 21.73 7.37 2.72
C LEU A 55 21.05 8.50 3.49
N HIS A 56 20.66 8.23 4.74
CA HIS A 56 20.03 9.23 5.59
C HIS A 56 20.99 10.40 5.88
N SER A 57 22.23 10.10 6.29
CA SER A 57 23.25 11.11 6.57
C SER A 57 23.60 11.94 5.34
N ASP A 58 23.78 11.31 4.18
CA ASP A 58 24.06 12.00 2.92
C ASP A 58 22.90 12.96 2.54
N LEU A 59 21.65 12.53 2.74
CA LEU A 59 20.47 13.37 2.53
C LEU A 59 20.41 14.55 3.52
N GLU A 60 20.63 14.32 4.81
CA GLU A 60 20.61 15.41 5.80
C GLU A 60 21.66 16.47 5.49
N THR A 61 22.84 16.04 5.10
CA THR A 61 23.98 16.94 4.87
C THR A 61 23.85 17.73 3.57
N TYR A 62 23.57 17.06 2.46
CA TYR A 62 23.70 17.67 1.12
C TYR A 62 22.37 18.06 0.49
N TYR A 63 21.24 17.51 0.92
CA TYR A 63 19.95 17.80 0.32
C TYR A 63 19.50 19.26 0.40
N PRO A 64 19.72 20.03 1.48
CA PRO A 64 19.30 21.42 1.53
C PRO A 64 19.92 22.29 0.42
N GLU A 65 21.23 22.15 0.21
CA GLU A 65 21.96 22.90 -0.83
C GLU A 65 21.61 22.42 -2.22
N MET A 66 21.57 21.12 -2.43
CA MET A 66 21.15 20.51 -3.69
C MET A 66 19.74 20.93 -4.09
N ARG A 67 18.82 20.97 -3.14
CA ARG A 67 17.45 21.44 -3.34
C ARG A 67 17.37 22.89 -3.78
N LYS A 68 18.22 23.76 -3.21
CA LYS A 68 18.33 25.15 -3.60
C LYS A 68 18.82 25.28 -5.05
N ALA A 69 19.90 24.58 -5.37
CA ALA A 69 20.47 24.59 -6.71
C ALA A 69 19.50 24.05 -7.77
N GLU A 70 18.76 22.98 -7.48
CA GLU A 70 17.73 22.44 -8.38
C GLU A 70 16.60 23.45 -8.64
N MET A 71 16.18 24.20 -7.63
CA MET A 71 15.17 25.24 -7.76
C MET A 71 15.66 26.38 -8.65
N GLU A 72 16.89 26.85 -8.44
CA GLU A 72 17.52 27.94 -9.21
C GLU A 72 17.72 27.52 -10.67
N GLU A 73 18.19 26.30 -10.89
CA GLU A 73 18.41 25.75 -12.24
C GLU A 73 17.09 25.57 -13.00
N LEU A 74 16.05 25.07 -12.35
CA LEU A 74 14.72 24.96 -12.94
C LEU A 74 14.19 26.32 -13.39
N ASN A 75 14.22 27.32 -12.51
CA ASN A 75 13.77 28.67 -12.82
C ASN A 75 14.53 29.26 -14.01
N LYS A 76 15.86 29.05 -14.06
CA LYS A 76 16.72 29.48 -15.18
C LYS A 76 16.34 28.77 -16.49
N LYS A 77 16.15 27.45 -16.49
CA LYS A 77 15.77 26.67 -17.68
C LYS A 77 14.39 27.04 -18.22
N LEU A 78 13.47 27.40 -17.34
CA LEU A 78 12.12 27.81 -17.72
C LEU A 78 12.05 29.28 -18.18
N GLY A 79 13.05 30.10 -17.84
CA GLY A 79 13.02 31.54 -18.04
C GLY A 79 11.98 32.28 -17.23
N VAL A 80 11.49 31.65 -16.14
CA VAL A 80 10.46 32.20 -15.26
C VAL A 80 10.71 31.74 -13.83
N GLU A 81 10.42 32.61 -12.86
CA GLU A 81 10.53 32.37 -11.43
C GLU A 81 9.34 31.52 -10.93
N LEU A 82 9.33 30.23 -11.32
CA LEU A 82 8.26 29.29 -10.96
C LEU A 82 8.25 28.94 -9.48
N TYR A 83 9.45 28.82 -8.87
CA TYR A 83 9.60 28.56 -7.43
C TYR A 83 10.32 29.69 -6.73
N VAL A 84 9.78 30.09 -5.56
CA VAL A 84 10.41 31.05 -4.63
C VAL A 84 10.30 30.48 -3.23
N ASP A 85 11.37 30.49 -2.47
CA ASP A 85 11.44 29.92 -1.12
C ASP A 85 10.86 28.51 -1.06
N TYR A 86 11.20 27.70 -2.07
CA TYR A 86 10.71 26.32 -2.24
C TYR A 86 9.19 26.20 -2.37
N LYS A 87 8.49 27.27 -2.64
CA LYS A 87 7.06 27.29 -2.91
C LYS A 87 6.80 27.60 -4.38
N ARG A 88 5.95 26.82 -5.01
CA ARG A 88 5.53 27.05 -6.38
C ARG A 88 4.58 28.23 -6.45
N LYS A 89 4.89 29.21 -7.31
CA LYS A 89 4.00 30.35 -7.59
C LYS A 89 2.90 29.88 -8.57
N GLN A 90 1.66 29.84 -8.13
CA GLN A 90 0.52 29.41 -8.94
C GLN A 90 0.33 30.29 -10.18
N SER A 91 0.48 31.62 -10.02
CA SER A 91 0.35 32.58 -11.13
C SER A 91 1.39 32.35 -12.22
N ALA A 92 2.68 32.14 -11.82
CA ALA A 92 3.76 31.84 -12.76
C ALA A 92 3.52 30.49 -13.48
N PHE A 93 3.03 29.49 -12.77
CA PHE A 93 2.68 28.21 -13.36
C PHE A 93 1.54 28.35 -14.38
N GLU A 94 0.47 29.09 -14.06
CA GLU A 94 -0.63 29.29 -14.99
C GLU A 94 -0.24 30.17 -16.20
N ALA A 95 0.66 31.14 -16.02
CA ALA A 95 1.23 31.90 -17.12
C ALA A 95 2.05 30.99 -18.08
N LEU A 96 2.87 30.08 -17.51
CA LEU A 96 3.61 29.08 -18.27
C LEU A 96 2.65 28.15 -19.05
N LEU A 97 1.59 27.67 -18.43
CA LEU A 97 0.60 26.83 -19.12
C LEU A 97 -0.09 27.56 -20.28
N LYS A 98 -0.32 28.87 -20.13
CA LYS A 98 -0.88 29.70 -21.21
C LYS A 98 0.11 29.85 -22.38
N SER A 99 1.39 30.13 -22.11
CA SER A 99 2.42 30.25 -23.15
C SER A 99 2.66 28.92 -23.89
N GLU A 100 2.43 27.78 -23.22
CA GLU A 100 2.56 26.43 -23.80
C GLU A 100 1.23 25.89 -24.39
N ASN A 101 0.18 26.70 -24.46
CA ASN A 101 -1.17 26.33 -24.95
C ASN A 101 -1.82 25.16 -24.17
N LEU A 102 -1.42 24.94 -22.93
CA LEU A 102 -1.92 23.84 -22.09
C LEU A 102 -2.97 24.27 -21.07
N TYR A 103 -3.18 25.57 -20.83
CA TYR A 103 -4.03 26.08 -19.76
C TYR A 103 -5.49 25.59 -19.85
N ASN A 104 -6.08 25.54 -21.05
CA ASN A 104 -7.47 25.17 -21.25
C ASN A 104 -7.73 23.66 -21.08
N VAL A 105 -6.72 22.83 -21.36
CA VAL A 105 -6.79 21.37 -21.26
C VAL A 105 -6.25 20.84 -19.92
N TRP A 106 -5.64 21.74 -19.13
CA TRP A 106 -5.04 21.37 -17.84
C TRP A 106 -6.11 21.09 -16.79
N PRO A 107 -5.94 20.00 -15.98
CA PRO A 107 -6.87 19.69 -14.89
C PRO A 107 -6.96 20.82 -13.86
N LYS A 108 -8.18 21.16 -13.44
CA LYS A 108 -8.44 22.24 -12.47
C LYS A 108 -9.01 21.69 -11.16
N THR A 109 -8.78 22.43 -10.09
CA THR A 109 -9.43 22.20 -8.78
C THR A 109 -10.90 22.64 -8.85
N SER A 110 -11.69 22.33 -7.82
CA SER A 110 -13.06 22.83 -7.67
C SER A 110 -13.14 24.35 -7.62
N THR A 111 -12.04 25.04 -7.25
CA THR A 111 -11.92 26.50 -7.22
C THR A 111 -11.37 27.10 -8.51
N GLY A 112 -11.24 26.31 -9.59
CA GLY A 112 -10.79 26.77 -10.91
C GLY A 112 -9.26 26.89 -11.10
N LYS A 113 -8.45 26.68 -10.06
CA LYS A 113 -6.98 26.75 -10.15
C LYS A 113 -6.42 25.51 -10.85
N CYS A 114 -5.36 25.69 -11.64
CA CYS A 114 -4.66 24.57 -12.26
C CYS A 114 -4.06 23.63 -11.19
N LYS A 115 -4.33 22.32 -11.31
CA LYS A 115 -3.82 21.32 -10.37
C LYS A 115 -2.31 21.17 -10.51
N THR A 116 -1.64 20.96 -9.38
CA THR A 116 -0.17 20.81 -9.29
C THR A 116 0.24 19.47 -8.67
N ASP A 117 -0.66 18.47 -8.74
CA ASP A 117 -0.37 17.09 -8.32
C ASP A 117 0.42 16.32 -9.40
N ASP A 118 1.17 15.30 -8.98
CA ASP A 118 2.01 14.51 -9.88
C ASP A 118 1.22 13.86 -11.04
N LYS A 119 -0.04 13.47 -10.82
CA LYS A 119 -0.89 12.89 -11.87
C LYS A 119 -1.19 13.88 -12.99
N SER A 120 -1.36 15.16 -12.65
CA SER A 120 -1.59 16.22 -13.62
C SER A 120 -0.34 16.44 -14.48
N PHE A 121 0.83 16.47 -13.86
CA PHE A 121 2.11 16.57 -14.59
C PHE A 121 2.39 15.34 -15.45
N TYR A 122 2.18 14.13 -14.89
CA TYR A 122 2.36 12.87 -15.62
C TYR A 122 1.58 12.81 -16.92
N ARG A 123 0.36 13.34 -16.92
CA ARG A 123 -0.53 13.32 -18.10
C ARG A 123 0.07 14.07 -19.28
N PHE A 124 0.86 15.11 -19.03
CA PHE A 124 1.36 16.03 -20.09
C PHE A 124 2.89 15.99 -20.26
N GLN A 125 3.61 15.18 -19.49
CA GLN A 125 5.08 15.13 -19.54
C GLN A 125 5.65 14.68 -20.89
N ASP A 126 4.94 13.78 -21.60
CA ASP A 126 5.39 13.25 -22.89
C ASP A 126 4.99 14.17 -24.07
N VAL A 127 4.19 15.19 -23.78
CA VAL A 127 3.69 16.17 -24.76
C VAL A 127 4.46 17.48 -24.68
N ASN A 128 5.05 17.80 -23.53
CA ASN A 128 5.74 19.05 -23.29
C ASN A 128 6.95 18.89 -22.36
N GLU A 129 8.14 19.17 -22.88
CA GLU A 129 9.41 19.01 -22.15
C GLU A 129 9.51 19.91 -20.90
N LYS A 130 8.93 21.12 -20.90
CA LYS A 130 8.92 21.98 -19.71
C LYS A 130 8.10 21.36 -18.59
N ILE A 131 6.98 20.72 -18.91
CA ILE A 131 6.15 19.99 -17.94
C ILE A 131 6.92 18.80 -17.35
N LYS A 132 7.67 18.07 -18.17
CA LYS A 132 8.54 16.98 -17.72
C LYS A 132 9.65 17.48 -16.79
N LEU A 133 10.31 18.59 -17.15
CA LEU A 133 11.32 19.24 -16.30
C LEU A 133 10.72 19.65 -14.93
N ILE A 134 9.56 20.31 -14.94
CA ILE A 134 8.86 20.71 -13.70
C ILE A 134 8.51 19.50 -12.84
N ARG A 135 8.01 18.43 -13.44
CA ARG A 135 7.64 17.19 -12.72
C ARG A 135 8.87 16.57 -12.04
N ASN A 136 9.98 16.47 -12.74
CA ASN A 136 11.22 15.89 -12.22
C ASN A 136 11.80 16.76 -11.10
N ALA A 137 11.90 18.07 -11.31
CA ALA A 137 12.40 19.00 -10.31
C ALA A 137 11.46 19.09 -9.07
N ALA A 138 10.15 19.03 -9.27
CA ALA A 138 9.18 19.01 -8.18
C ALA A 138 9.38 17.81 -7.24
N PHE A 139 9.79 16.65 -7.78
CA PHE A 139 10.13 15.49 -6.97
C PHE A 139 11.23 15.79 -5.95
N ILE A 140 12.19 16.64 -6.33
CA ILE A 140 13.30 17.07 -5.50
C ILE A 140 12.88 18.27 -4.62
N ILE A 141 12.36 19.33 -5.22
CA ILE A 141 12.09 20.60 -4.54
C ILE A 141 10.97 20.46 -3.50
N ASP A 142 9.90 19.71 -3.81
CA ASP A 142 8.73 19.56 -2.94
C ASP A 142 8.92 18.46 -1.89
N ALA A 143 10.05 17.80 -1.84
CA ALA A 143 10.34 16.68 -0.94
C ALA A 143 10.55 17.10 0.53
N LYS A 144 9.76 18.03 1.06
CA LYS A 144 9.80 18.50 2.47
C LYS A 144 9.81 17.37 3.50
N LYS A 145 9.27 16.20 3.13
CA LYS A 145 9.11 15.04 4.01
C LYS A 145 10.34 14.13 4.08
N LEU A 146 11.43 14.40 3.34
CA LEU A 146 12.69 13.69 3.55
C LEU A 146 13.27 13.95 4.94
N LYS A 147 12.99 15.12 5.53
CA LYS A 147 13.33 15.45 6.93
C LYS A 147 12.41 14.77 7.97
N GLY A 148 11.33 14.11 7.56
CA GLY A 148 10.28 13.61 8.46
C GLY A 148 10.41 12.13 8.82
N VAL A 149 11.47 11.43 8.42
CA VAL A 149 11.73 10.09 8.94
C VAL A 149 12.43 10.26 10.28
N LEU A 150 11.63 10.22 11.35
CA LEU A 150 12.17 10.23 12.71
C LEU A 150 12.97 8.95 12.91
N MET A 151 14.25 9.10 13.21
CA MET A 151 15.16 8.00 13.46
C MET A 151 15.67 8.07 14.90
N GLY A 152 15.58 6.95 15.61
CA GLY A 152 16.19 6.79 16.92
C GLY A 152 17.72 6.65 16.85
N PRO A 153 18.40 6.73 17.99
CA PRO A 153 19.87 6.59 18.05
C PRO A 153 20.37 5.21 17.60
N ASP A 154 19.49 4.23 17.53
CA ASP A 154 19.75 2.88 17.04
C ASP A 154 19.56 2.73 15.51
N GLY A 155 19.34 3.82 14.80
CA GLY A 155 19.16 3.80 13.35
C GLY A 155 17.80 3.26 12.88
N ARG A 156 16.80 3.21 13.76
CA ARG A 156 15.47 2.70 13.44
C ARG A 156 14.41 3.79 13.49
N SER A 157 13.54 3.81 12.49
CA SER A 157 12.37 4.68 12.46
C SER A 157 11.21 4.03 13.20
N ARG A 158 10.65 4.77 14.16
CA ARG A 158 9.49 4.37 14.95
C ARG A 158 8.33 5.29 14.65
N THR A 159 7.30 4.73 14.06
CA THR A 159 6.11 5.49 13.67
C THR A 159 4.92 5.06 14.50
N ASP A 160 3.98 5.99 14.69
CA ASP A 160 2.74 5.64 15.37
C ASP A 160 1.94 4.64 14.52
N LEU A 161 1.77 3.46 15.10
CA LEU A 161 1.05 2.33 14.54
C LEU A 161 -0.19 2.08 15.40
N LYS A 162 -1.38 2.06 14.78
CA LYS A 162 -2.65 1.77 15.47
C LYS A 162 -3.31 0.58 14.80
N LEU A 163 -3.16 -0.59 15.39
CA LEU A 163 -4.02 -1.73 15.06
C LEU A 163 -5.47 -1.34 15.40
N PHE A 164 -6.42 -1.70 14.57
CA PHE A 164 -7.81 -1.22 14.68
C PHE A 164 -7.99 0.30 14.48
N GLY A 165 -7.07 0.96 13.77
CA GLY A 165 -7.18 2.39 13.47
C GLY A 165 -8.31 2.77 12.51
N GLN A 166 -8.91 1.78 11.84
CA GLN A 166 -10.05 1.94 10.94
C GLN A 166 -11.22 1.07 11.38
N ILE A 167 -12.44 1.45 11.00
CA ILE A 167 -13.67 0.70 11.32
C ILE A 167 -13.67 -0.75 10.81
N THR A 168 -12.86 -1.04 9.78
CA THR A 168 -12.64 -2.39 9.24
C THR A 168 -11.57 -3.16 10.01
N GLY A 169 -11.03 -2.61 11.09
CA GLY A 169 -9.93 -3.17 11.85
C GLY A 169 -8.55 -3.07 11.19
N ARG A 170 -8.44 -2.43 10.03
CA ARG A 170 -7.14 -2.20 9.40
C ARG A 170 -6.24 -1.33 10.27
N THR A 171 -4.96 -1.63 10.17
CA THR A 171 -3.90 -0.87 10.79
C THR A 171 -3.82 0.52 10.18
N ASN A 172 -3.78 1.53 11.02
CA ASN A 172 -3.49 2.91 10.62
C ASN A 172 -2.05 3.25 11.01
N VAL A 173 -1.35 3.90 10.10
CA VAL A 173 0.05 4.32 10.28
C VAL A 173 0.12 5.82 10.08
N SER A 174 0.85 6.54 10.92
CA SER A 174 1.12 7.95 10.70
C SER A 174 1.80 8.15 9.33
N THR A 175 1.12 8.85 8.42
CA THR A 175 1.60 9.06 7.04
C THR A 175 2.71 10.09 6.95
N SER A 176 2.87 10.92 7.98
CA SER A 176 3.87 12.01 8.00
C SER A 176 5.27 11.54 8.40
N GLU A 177 5.37 10.43 9.13
CA GLU A 177 6.61 10.00 9.80
C GLU A 177 7.04 8.59 9.38
N SER A 178 6.14 7.80 8.80
CA SER A 178 6.45 6.44 8.39
C SER A 178 7.09 6.39 7.00
N PRO A 179 8.20 5.65 6.82
CA PRO A 179 8.77 5.39 5.50
C PRO A 179 7.77 4.72 4.54
N PHE A 180 6.81 3.95 5.05
CA PHE A 180 5.77 3.31 4.24
C PHE A 180 4.52 4.17 4.04
N GLY A 181 4.21 5.09 4.94
CA GLY A 181 3.10 6.03 4.86
C GLY A 181 3.41 7.31 4.08
N ALA A 182 4.69 7.69 4.04
CA ALA A 182 5.20 8.81 3.27
C ALA A 182 5.17 8.53 1.74
N PRO A 183 5.42 9.51 0.88
CA PRO A 183 5.58 9.26 -0.55
C PRO A 183 6.50 8.08 -0.81
N ARG A 184 6.19 7.25 -1.79
CA ARG A 184 6.91 5.98 -2.08
C ARG A 184 8.43 6.11 -2.07
N ARG A 185 8.95 7.27 -2.50
CA ARG A 185 10.38 7.61 -2.47
C ARG A 185 11.06 7.44 -1.11
N MET A 186 10.32 7.60 0.00
CA MET A 186 10.88 7.43 1.34
C MET A 186 11.22 5.96 1.64
N ARG A 187 10.62 5.03 0.92
CA ARG A 187 10.90 3.59 1.07
C ARG A 187 12.34 3.24 0.71
N ASN A 188 13.00 4.03 -0.13
CA ASN A 188 14.40 3.85 -0.47
C ASN A 188 15.36 4.12 0.71
N LEU A 189 14.88 4.79 1.78
CA LEU A 189 15.62 4.93 3.04
C LEU A 189 15.59 3.66 3.89
N ILE A 190 14.62 2.76 3.65
CA ILE A 190 14.54 1.49 4.36
C ILE A 190 15.72 0.62 3.90
N GLY A 191 16.49 0.18 4.85
CA GLY A 191 17.67 -0.64 4.59
C GLY A 191 18.15 -1.31 5.87
N THR A 192 19.15 -2.16 5.75
CA THR A 192 19.69 -2.91 6.88
C THR A 192 21.22 -2.99 6.75
N ASP A 193 21.86 -3.41 7.81
CA ASP A 193 23.29 -3.65 7.85
C ASP A 193 23.71 -4.95 7.14
N GLU A 194 25.01 -5.21 7.08
CA GLU A 194 25.59 -6.38 6.42
C GLU A 194 25.28 -7.72 7.11
N ASN A 195 24.80 -7.68 8.37
CA ASN A 195 24.50 -8.87 9.18
C ASN A 195 23.03 -9.28 9.13
N HIS A 196 22.18 -8.49 8.46
CA HIS A 196 20.75 -8.73 8.43
C HIS A 196 20.19 -8.69 7.00
N TYR A 197 18.99 -9.24 6.85
CA TYR A 197 18.08 -9.07 5.71
C TYR A 197 16.79 -8.47 6.19
N LEU A 198 16.14 -7.67 5.32
CA LEU A 198 14.73 -7.37 5.47
C LEU A 198 13.96 -8.30 4.53
N ILE A 199 12.96 -8.97 5.08
CA ILE A 199 12.12 -9.92 4.34
C ILE A 199 10.72 -9.33 4.25
N TYR A 200 10.31 -8.94 3.05
CA TYR A 200 8.99 -8.40 2.77
C TYR A 200 8.09 -9.53 2.25
N CYS A 201 7.08 -9.88 3.03
CA CYS A 201 6.16 -10.99 2.76
C CYS A 201 4.76 -10.42 2.45
N ASP A 202 4.18 -10.78 1.30
CA ASP A 202 2.91 -10.26 0.81
C ASP A 202 2.00 -11.39 0.33
N TRP A 203 0.71 -11.36 0.67
CA TRP A 203 -0.24 -12.36 0.16
C TRP A 203 -0.59 -12.09 -1.29
N LYS A 204 -0.51 -13.13 -2.11
CA LYS A 204 -0.87 -13.04 -3.54
C LYS A 204 -2.34 -12.69 -3.71
N SER A 205 -2.62 -11.50 -4.25
CA SER A 205 -3.99 -11.07 -4.57
C SER A 205 -4.98 -11.31 -3.43
N GLN A 206 -4.61 -10.94 -2.18
CA GLN A 206 -5.36 -11.21 -0.96
C GLN A 206 -6.85 -10.86 -1.09
N GLU A 207 -7.18 -9.68 -1.63
CA GLU A 207 -8.58 -9.26 -1.78
C GLU A 207 -9.39 -10.21 -2.70
N ALA A 208 -8.77 -10.68 -3.80
CA ALA A 208 -9.42 -11.64 -4.70
C ALA A 208 -9.63 -13.01 -4.02
N ALA A 209 -8.63 -13.46 -3.25
CA ALA A 209 -8.73 -14.72 -2.52
C ALA A 209 -9.81 -14.67 -1.43
N ILE A 210 -9.92 -13.55 -0.69
CA ILE A 210 -10.98 -13.34 0.29
C ILE A 210 -12.36 -13.34 -0.39
N GLN A 211 -12.50 -12.67 -1.53
CA GLN A 211 -13.76 -12.65 -2.29
C GLN A 211 -14.17 -14.06 -2.72
N ALA A 212 -13.24 -14.83 -3.28
CA ALA A 212 -13.49 -16.20 -3.69
C ALA A 212 -13.89 -17.10 -2.50
N ALA A 213 -13.14 -17.01 -1.39
CA ALA A 213 -13.38 -17.81 -0.19
C ALA A 213 -14.70 -17.49 0.50
N LEU A 214 -15.11 -16.21 0.55
CA LEU A 214 -16.36 -15.82 1.23
C LEU A 214 -17.59 -16.05 0.36
N SER A 215 -17.50 -15.76 -0.94
CA SER A 215 -18.64 -15.89 -1.86
C SER A 215 -18.84 -17.32 -2.39
N GLN A 216 -17.80 -18.17 -2.31
CA GLN A 216 -17.79 -19.48 -2.95
C GLN A 216 -18.13 -19.44 -4.45
N ASP A 217 -17.81 -18.32 -5.12
CA ASP A 217 -18.02 -18.17 -6.55
C ASP A 217 -17.05 -19.07 -7.31
N PRO A 218 -17.52 -20.07 -8.10
CA PRO A 218 -16.65 -21.05 -8.76
C PRO A 218 -15.66 -20.42 -9.74
N GLU A 219 -16.05 -19.34 -10.43
CA GLU A 219 -15.15 -18.68 -11.38
C GLU A 219 -14.11 -17.80 -10.67
N MET A 220 -14.44 -17.21 -9.51
CA MET A 220 -13.45 -16.54 -8.67
C MET A 220 -12.46 -17.53 -8.06
N ILE A 221 -12.90 -18.69 -7.61
CA ILE A 221 -12.02 -19.75 -7.10
C ILE A 221 -11.01 -20.15 -8.20
N LYS A 222 -11.47 -20.49 -9.41
CA LYS A 222 -10.60 -20.80 -10.54
C LYS A 222 -9.65 -19.64 -10.90
N ALA A 223 -10.12 -18.41 -10.80
CA ALA A 223 -9.30 -17.23 -11.05
C ALA A 223 -8.14 -17.14 -10.05
N VAL A 224 -8.39 -17.36 -8.77
CA VAL A 224 -7.37 -17.37 -7.72
C VAL A 224 -6.40 -18.55 -7.90
N GLU A 225 -6.92 -19.74 -8.14
CA GLU A 225 -6.12 -20.96 -8.38
C GLU A 225 -5.20 -20.84 -9.61
N SER A 226 -5.57 -20.02 -10.59
CA SER A 226 -4.72 -19.73 -11.76
C SER A 226 -3.41 -19.01 -11.41
N GLY A 227 -3.30 -18.46 -10.22
CA GLY A 227 -2.16 -17.66 -9.74
C GLY A 227 -2.16 -16.18 -10.21
N ASP A 228 -2.98 -15.81 -11.19
CA ASP A 228 -3.20 -14.42 -11.62
C ASP A 228 -4.68 -14.18 -11.94
N PRO A 229 -5.52 -13.89 -10.93
CA PRO A 229 -6.95 -13.75 -11.11
C PRO A 229 -7.34 -12.67 -12.12
N TYR A 230 -6.52 -11.66 -12.26
CA TYR A 230 -6.79 -10.54 -13.18
C TYR A 230 -6.55 -10.92 -14.64
N MET A 231 -5.50 -11.68 -14.92
CA MET A 231 -5.24 -12.20 -16.26
C MET A 231 -6.24 -13.30 -16.63
N TYR A 232 -6.56 -14.20 -15.68
CA TYR A 232 -7.62 -15.18 -15.86
C TYR A 232 -8.94 -14.51 -16.27
N THR A 233 -9.34 -13.47 -15.55
CA THR A 233 -10.55 -12.69 -15.87
C THR A 233 -10.50 -12.12 -17.28
N ALA A 234 -9.39 -11.48 -17.67
CA ALA A 234 -9.23 -10.91 -19.01
C ALA A 234 -9.35 -11.96 -20.13
N ILE A 235 -8.78 -13.15 -19.91
CA ILE A 235 -8.88 -14.27 -20.86
C ILE A 235 -10.31 -14.80 -20.94
N LYS A 236 -10.96 -15.00 -19.78
CA LYS A 236 -12.33 -15.53 -19.72
C LYS A 236 -13.35 -14.64 -20.46
N VAL A 237 -13.21 -13.33 -20.31
CA VAL A 237 -14.08 -12.37 -21.02
C VAL A 237 -13.58 -12.06 -22.45
N LYS A 238 -12.60 -12.80 -22.97
CA LYS A 238 -12.04 -12.66 -24.32
C LYS A 238 -11.37 -11.29 -24.60
N ALA A 239 -10.93 -10.59 -23.56
CA ALA A 239 -10.17 -9.35 -23.69
C ALA A 239 -8.66 -9.62 -23.90
N ALA A 240 -8.20 -10.80 -23.56
CA ALA A 240 -6.85 -11.29 -23.84
C ALA A 240 -6.91 -12.70 -24.46
N PRO A 241 -5.95 -13.06 -25.31
CA PRO A 241 -5.91 -14.40 -25.91
C PRO A 241 -5.56 -15.47 -24.86
N PRO A 242 -5.91 -16.76 -25.09
CA PRO A 242 -5.44 -17.86 -24.27
C PRO A 242 -3.92 -17.87 -24.17
N GLY A 243 -3.38 -18.12 -22.96
CA GLY A 243 -1.94 -18.11 -22.72
C GLY A 243 -1.31 -16.73 -22.49
N ALA A 244 -2.09 -15.66 -22.54
CA ALA A 244 -1.61 -14.31 -22.16
C ALA A 244 -1.05 -14.29 -20.74
N LYS A 245 0.07 -13.58 -20.54
CA LYS A 245 0.78 -13.48 -19.26
C LYS A 245 0.98 -12.02 -18.86
N LYS A 246 1.17 -11.77 -17.56
CA LYS A 246 1.48 -10.43 -17.01
C LYS A 246 2.61 -9.73 -17.78
N LYS A 247 3.67 -10.45 -18.16
CA LYS A 247 4.81 -9.86 -18.88
C LYS A 247 4.46 -9.39 -20.29
N THR A 248 3.59 -10.09 -21.00
CA THR A 248 3.25 -9.83 -22.41
C THR A 248 2.02 -8.93 -22.57
N HIS A 249 1.09 -8.92 -21.59
CA HIS A 249 -0.20 -8.22 -21.67
C HIS A 249 -0.44 -7.32 -20.45
N LYS A 250 0.62 -6.67 -19.94
CA LYS A 250 0.54 -5.82 -18.74
C LYS A 250 -0.56 -4.76 -18.78
N PRO A 251 -0.78 -4.00 -19.89
CA PRO A 251 -1.84 -2.98 -19.93
C PRO A 251 -3.26 -3.57 -19.75
N ILE A 252 -3.55 -4.69 -20.42
CA ILE A 252 -4.86 -5.35 -20.32
C ILE A 252 -5.04 -5.89 -18.90
N ARG A 253 -4.03 -6.55 -18.37
CA ARG A 253 -4.06 -7.06 -17.00
C ARG A 253 -4.34 -5.95 -15.98
N GLU A 254 -3.74 -4.77 -16.15
CA GLU A 254 -3.95 -3.66 -15.24
C GLU A 254 -5.38 -3.12 -15.28
N ILE A 255 -5.99 -3.05 -16.46
CA ILE A 255 -7.41 -2.70 -16.62
C ILE A 255 -8.28 -3.69 -15.85
N TYR A 256 -8.05 -5.00 -16.03
CA TYR A 256 -8.85 -6.03 -15.36
C TYR A 256 -8.56 -6.13 -13.86
N LYS A 257 -7.36 -5.84 -13.40
CA LYS A 257 -7.05 -5.68 -11.97
C LYS A 257 -7.87 -4.54 -11.35
N GLN A 258 -7.86 -3.37 -11.99
CA GLN A 258 -8.61 -2.22 -11.48
C GLN A 258 -10.11 -2.46 -11.53
N SER A 259 -10.61 -3.15 -12.56
CA SER A 259 -12.02 -3.49 -12.72
C SER A 259 -12.47 -4.54 -11.69
N PHE A 260 -11.70 -5.59 -11.48
CA PHE A 260 -11.97 -6.62 -10.49
C PHE A 260 -12.05 -6.02 -9.08
N LEU A 261 -11.09 -5.20 -8.71
CA LEU A 261 -11.08 -4.52 -7.41
C LEU A 261 -12.21 -3.49 -7.28
N ALA A 262 -12.58 -2.82 -8.36
CA ALA A 262 -13.70 -1.88 -8.35
C ALA A 262 -15.04 -2.56 -8.07
N LEU A 263 -15.24 -3.76 -8.62
CA LEU A 263 -16.43 -4.58 -8.35
C LEU A 263 -16.56 -4.98 -6.89
N ALA A 264 -15.45 -5.32 -6.24
CA ALA A 264 -15.43 -5.64 -4.81
C ALA A 264 -16.07 -4.55 -3.95
N TYR A 265 -15.96 -3.30 -4.40
CA TYR A 265 -16.50 -2.11 -3.72
C TYR A 265 -17.80 -1.62 -4.32
N LEU A 266 -18.51 -2.42 -5.12
CA LEU A 266 -19.73 -2.07 -5.83
C LEU A 266 -19.60 -0.71 -6.56
N GLN A 267 -18.44 -0.47 -7.18
CA GLN A 267 -18.22 0.72 -7.97
C GLN A 267 -19.05 0.63 -9.26
N THR A 268 -19.80 1.67 -9.57
CA THR A 268 -20.60 1.75 -10.79
C THR A 268 -19.72 1.80 -12.05
N ALA A 269 -20.27 1.46 -13.22
CA ALA A 269 -19.56 1.56 -14.50
C ALA A 269 -19.02 2.98 -14.76
N MET A 270 -19.77 4.03 -14.39
CA MET A 270 -19.29 5.42 -14.47
C MET A 270 -18.07 5.68 -13.57
N GLY A 271 -18.08 5.14 -12.35
CA GLY A 271 -16.92 5.23 -11.46
C GLY A 271 -15.71 4.45 -11.98
N LEU A 272 -15.96 3.30 -12.62
CA LEU A 272 -14.93 2.48 -13.26
C LEU A 272 -14.28 3.21 -14.44
N MET A 273 -15.05 3.88 -15.29
CA MET A 273 -14.59 4.69 -16.44
C MET A 273 -13.41 5.60 -16.05
N ALA A 274 -13.58 6.40 -14.99
CA ALA A 274 -12.56 7.33 -14.53
C ALA A 274 -11.28 6.60 -14.03
N LYS A 275 -11.46 5.40 -13.44
CA LYS A 275 -10.35 4.61 -12.88
C LYS A 275 -9.51 3.93 -13.94
N ILE A 276 -10.15 3.30 -14.93
CA ILE A 276 -9.46 2.58 -16.01
C ILE A 276 -9.10 3.46 -17.21
N LYS A 277 -9.51 4.73 -17.20
CA LYS A 277 -9.26 5.72 -18.28
C LYS A 277 -9.77 5.24 -19.66
N LYS A 278 -10.96 4.66 -19.69
CA LYS A 278 -11.64 4.17 -20.88
C LYS A 278 -12.92 4.99 -21.16
N SER A 279 -13.51 4.80 -22.33
CA SER A 279 -14.81 5.41 -22.66
C SER A 279 -15.93 4.86 -21.77
N ALA A 280 -17.04 5.58 -21.69
CA ALA A 280 -18.20 5.12 -20.94
C ALA A 280 -18.70 3.76 -21.47
N SER A 281 -18.81 3.59 -22.79
CA SER A 281 -19.23 2.35 -23.41
C SER A 281 -18.34 1.16 -23.08
N GLU A 282 -17.01 1.34 -23.11
CA GLU A 282 -16.05 0.29 -22.71
C GLU A 282 -16.18 -0.05 -21.22
N ALA A 283 -16.33 0.96 -20.36
CA ALA A 283 -16.49 0.74 -18.93
C ALA A 283 -17.79 -0.01 -18.59
N PHE A 284 -18.92 0.34 -19.23
CA PHE A 284 -20.20 -0.36 -19.09
C PHE A 284 -20.09 -1.81 -19.60
N TYR A 285 -19.42 -2.01 -20.72
CA TYR A 285 -19.20 -3.35 -21.29
C TYR A 285 -18.38 -4.24 -20.35
N ILE A 286 -17.23 -3.75 -19.86
CA ILE A 286 -16.38 -4.48 -18.92
C ILE A 286 -17.14 -4.78 -17.62
N HIS A 287 -17.85 -3.80 -17.08
CA HIS A 287 -18.63 -3.97 -15.85
C HIS A 287 -19.68 -5.08 -16.01
N GLY A 288 -20.49 -5.03 -17.07
CA GLY A 288 -21.51 -6.04 -17.33
C GLY A 288 -20.95 -7.45 -17.59
N GLN A 289 -19.78 -7.56 -18.24
CA GLN A 289 -19.12 -8.85 -18.42
C GLN A 289 -18.67 -9.45 -17.07
N LEU A 290 -18.13 -8.64 -16.19
CA LEU A 290 -17.67 -9.10 -14.88
C LEU A 290 -18.84 -9.47 -13.95
N GLU A 291 -19.97 -8.72 -14.00
CA GLU A 291 -21.18 -9.09 -13.26
C GLU A 291 -21.72 -10.45 -13.70
N LYS A 292 -21.70 -10.73 -15.01
CA LYS A 292 -22.11 -12.03 -15.55
C LYS A 292 -21.15 -13.16 -15.14
N LEU A 293 -19.84 -12.90 -15.23
CA LEU A 293 -18.81 -13.89 -14.91
C LEU A 293 -18.85 -14.29 -13.43
N TYR A 294 -18.97 -13.29 -12.53
CA TYR A 294 -18.93 -13.47 -11.09
C TYR A 294 -20.31 -13.31 -10.43
N LYS A 295 -21.34 -13.88 -11.06
CA LYS A 295 -22.73 -13.76 -10.61
C LYS A 295 -22.94 -14.19 -9.15
N ASN A 296 -22.27 -15.27 -8.72
CA ASN A 296 -22.44 -15.78 -7.38
C ASN A 296 -21.84 -14.83 -6.33
N TYR A 297 -20.73 -14.17 -6.66
CA TYR A 297 -20.17 -13.12 -5.83
C TYR A 297 -21.16 -11.96 -5.62
N PHE A 298 -21.80 -11.48 -6.70
CA PHE A 298 -22.77 -10.40 -6.58
C PHE A 298 -24.00 -10.81 -5.75
N ASN A 299 -24.53 -12.01 -5.96
CA ASN A 299 -25.62 -12.54 -5.16
C ASN A 299 -25.24 -12.61 -3.69
N TRP A 300 -24.02 -13.09 -3.38
CA TRP A 300 -23.50 -13.18 -2.03
C TRP A 300 -23.38 -11.78 -1.38
N ILE A 301 -22.74 -10.82 -2.02
CA ILE A 301 -22.49 -9.50 -1.41
C ILE A 301 -23.79 -8.72 -1.18
N PHE A 302 -24.76 -8.80 -2.09
CA PHE A 302 -26.07 -8.20 -1.88
C PHE A 302 -26.84 -8.89 -0.74
N GLY A 303 -26.73 -10.22 -0.62
CA GLY A 303 -27.25 -10.96 0.51
C GLY A 303 -26.65 -10.51 1.85
N VAL A 304 -25.32 -10.38 1.90
CA VAL A 304 -24.60 -9.89 3.09
C VAL A 304 -25.05 -8.48 3.48
N ILE A 305 -25.18 -7.56 2.52
CA ILE A 305 -25.66 -6.20 2.79
C ILE A 305 -27.09 -6.22 3.36
N LYS A 306 -28.00 -6.96 2.72
CA LYS A 306 -29.38 -7.10 3.19
C LYS A 306 -29.46 -7.67 4.60
N GLU A 307 -28.74 -8.75 4.86
CA GLU A 307 -28.71 -9.41 6.16
C GLU A 307 -28.12 -8.51 7.24
N SER A 308 -27.02 -7.79 6.93
CA SER A 308 -26.39 -6.86 7.86
C SER A 308 -27.32 -5.72 8.27
N LEU A 309 -28.09 -5.19 7.31
CA LEU A 309 -29.08 -4.13 7.57
C LEU A 309 -30.25 -4.65 8.43
N LEU A 310 -30.71 -5.88 8.18
CA LEU A 310 -31.79 -6.50 8.98
C LEU A 310 -31.36 -6.81 10.41
N ARG A 311 -30.11 -7.28 10.60
CA ARG A 311 -29.58 -7.64 11.92
C ARG A 311 -28.99 -6.47 12.69
N GLY A 312 -28.78 -5.32 12.05
CA GLY A 312 -28.07 -4.17 12.63
C GLY A 312 -26.56 -4.40 12.85
N HIS A 313 -26.01 -5.47 12.32
CA HIS A 313 -24.58 -5.74 12.39
C HIS A 313 -24.09 -6.67 11.27
N PHE A 314 -22.80 -6.58 10.99
CA PHE A 314 -22.05 -7.58 10.22
C PHE A 314 -21.16 -8.38 11.19
N LYS A 315 -20.91 -9.67 10.90
CA LYS A 315 -20.00 -10.54 11.66
C LYS A 315 -19.02 -11.21 10.71
N THR A 316 -17.71 -11.17 11.03
CA THR A 316 -16.71 -11.95 10.31
C THR A 316 -16.84 -13.45 10.61
N LYS A 317 -16.26 -14.31 9.76
CA LYS A 317 -16.19 -15.76 10.07
C LYS A 317 -15.48 -16.04 11.38
N PHE A 318 -14.43 -15.27 11.70
CA PHE A 318 -13.67 -15.40 12.95
C PHE A 318 -14.40 -14.82 14.18
N GLY A 319 -15.51 -14.11 13.99
CA GLY A 319 -16.43 -13.72 15.05
C GLY A 319 -16.50 -12.25 15.41
N TRP A 320 -15.66 -11.39 14.80
CA TRP A 320 -15.72 -9.95 15.06
C TRP A 320 -16.97 -9.32 14.47
N LYS A 321 -17.65 -8.49 15.30
CA LYS A 321 -18.88 -7.80 14.91
C LYS A 321 -18.62 -6.31 14.64
N PHE A 322 -19.22 -5.82 13.57
CA PHE A 322 -19.39 -4.40 13.29
C PHE A 322 -20.87 -4.04 13.44
N HIS A 323 -21.19 -3.13 14.35
CA HIS A 323 -22.54 -2.68 14.59
C HIS A 323 -22.90 -1.49 13.71
N ILE A 324 -24.06 -1.52 13.10
CA ILE A 324 -24.61 -0.43 12.27
C ILE A 324 -25.46 0.42 13.22
N THR A 325 -25.00 1.65 13.49
CA THR A 325 -25.74 2.58 14.35
C THR A 325 -26.91 3.20 13.60
N SER A 326 -28.06 3.33 14.28
CA SER A 326 -29.33 3.79 13.69
C SER A 326 -29.30 5.22 13.14
N ASN A 327 -28.29 6.01 13.49
CA ASN A 327 -28.16 7.42 13.12
C ASN A 327 -27.26 7.66 11.90
N GLU A 328 -26.66 6.63 11.34
CA GLU A 328 -25.79 6.76 10.18
C GLU A 328 -26.54 6.37 8.89
N VAL A 329 -26.49 7.24 7.88
CA VAL A 329 -26.84 6.86 6.51
C VAL A 329 -25.81 5.87 6.03
N VAL A 330 -26.13 4.60 6.13
CA VAL A 330 -25.19 3.52 5.80
C VAL A 330 -24.97 3.47 4.30
N ASN A 331 -23.77 3.83 3.88
CA ASN A 331 -23.37 3.74 2.48
C ASN A 331 -23.22 2.24 2.11
N LYS A 332 -23.98 1.78 1.11
CA LYS A 332 -23.91 0.40 0.59
C LYS A 332 -22.49 -0.05 0.22
N ARG A 333 -21.65 0.88 -0.28
CA ARG A 333 -20.24 0.60 -0.61
C ARG A 333 -19.42 0.30 0.64
N THR A 334 -19.67 1.00 1.74
CA THR A 334 -19.04 0.72 3.02
C THR A 334 -19.41 -0.67 3.51
N LEU A 335 -20.68 -1.05 3.41
CA LEU A 335 -21.13 -2.40 3.79
C LEU A 335 -20.53 -3.49 2.90
N ALA A 336 -20.41 -3.25 1.60
CA ALA A 336 -19.76 -4.20 0.68
C ALA A 336 -18.26 -4.34 0.94
N ASN A 337 -17.60 -3.25 1.30
CA ASN A 337 -16.15 -3.23 1.56
C ASN A 337 -15.81 -3.87 2.91
N TRP A 338 -16.69 -3.72 3.90
CA TRP A 338 -16.39 -4.12 5.27
C TRP A 338 -16.05 -5.62 5.41
N PRO A 339 -16.80 -6.58 4.81
CA PRO A 339 -16.44 -8.00 4.88
C PRO A 339 -15.03 -8.30 4.39
N LEU A 340 -14.64 -7.73 3.26
CA LEU A 340 -13.35 -8.02 2.63
C LEU A 340 -12.19 -7.45 3.46
N GLN A 341 -12.33 -6.19 3.86
CA GLN A 341 -11.30 -5.49 4.60
C GLN A 341 -11.13 -6.03 6.03
N SER A 342 -12.23 -6.38 6.70
CA SER A 342 -12.18 -6.91 8.06
C SER A 342 -11.53 -8.29 8.13
N HIS A 343 -11.87 -9.21 7.22
CA HIS A 343 -11.20 -10.51 7.15
C HIS A 343 -9.72 -10.35 6.79
N GLY A 344 -9.35 -9.46 5.86
CA GLY A 344 -7.96 -9.15 5.55
C GLY A 344 -7.18 -8.64 6.77
N SER A 345 -7.81 -7.80 7.59
CA SER A 345 -7.18 -7.31 8.82
C SER A 345 -7.07 -8.38 9.91
N GLU A 346 -8.01 -9.31 10.00
CA GLU A 346 -7.92 -10.46 10.92
C GLU A 346 -6.83 -11.44 10.48
N ILE A 347 -6.71 -11.72 9.18
CA ILE A 347 -5.64 -12.54 8.61
C ILE A 347 -4.27 -11.95 8.97
N LEU A 348 -4.09 -10.64 8.76
CA LEU A 348 -2.84 -9.96 9.09
C LEU A 348 -2.51 -10.09 10.58
N ARG A 349 -3.45 -9.78 11.47
CA ARG A 349 -3.24 -9.90 12.92
C ARG A 349 -2.94 -11.33 13.37
N MET A 350 -3.63 -12.32 12.79
CA MET A 350 -3.37 -13.72 13.07
C MET A 350 -1.94 -14.10 12.66
N ALA A 351 -1.50 -13.67 11.48
CA ALA A 351 -0.15 -13.91 11.00
C ALA A 351 0.90 -13.24 11.90
N LEU A 352 0.69 -11.97 12.26
CA LEU A 352 1.60 -11.22 13.13
C LEU A 352 1.78 -11.93 14.49
N LEU A 353 0.68 -12.37 15.12
CA LEU A 353 0.75 -13.10 16.40
C LEU A 353 1.50 -14.44 16.27
N LYS A 354 1.24 -15.19 15.19
CA LYS A 354 1.93 -16.47 14.96
C LYS A 354 3.42 -16.29 14.65
N LEU A 355 3.78 -15.25 13.90
CA LEU A 355 5.18 -14.94 13.62
C LEU A 355 5.91 -14.49 14.89
N ASP A 356 5.26 -13.74 15.77
CA ASP A 356 5.81 -13.35 17.07
C ASP A 356 6.02 -14.55 18.01
N GLU A 357 5.07 -15.50 18.05
CA GLU A 357 5.18 -16.78 18.77
C GLU A 357 6.40 -17.62 18.29
N LEU A 358 6.75 -17.49 17.02
CA LEU A 358 7.93 -18.12 16.41
C LEU A 358 9.22 -17.27 16.57
N ASN A 359 9.15 -16.18 17.33
CA ASN A 359 10.25 -15.25 17.60
C ASN A 359 10.83 -14.55 16.37
N PHE A 360 10.03 -14.33 15.30
CA PHE A 360 10.44 -13.46 14.22
C PHE A 360 10.36 -11.99 14.64
N GLU A 361 11.38 -11.21 14.32
CA GLU A 361 11.38 -9.77 14.57
C GLU A 361 10.55 -9.06 13.50
N ILE A 362 9.35 -8.62 13.89
CA ILE A 362 8.44 -7.89 13.00
C ILE A 362 8.79 -6.42 13.07
N SER A 363 9.27 -5.86 11.95
CA SER A 363 9.56 -4.42 11.84
C SER A 363 8.33 -3.59 11.57
N MET A 364 7.43 -4.06 10.69
CA MET A 364 6.22 -3.32 10.33
C MET A 364 5.20 -4.18 9.58
N PRO A 365 3.90 -4.09 9.90
CA PRO A 365 2.83 -4.49 8.97
C PRO A 365 2.62 -3.39 7.91
N VAL A 366 2.55 -3.76 6.63
CA VAL A 366 2.42 -2.81 5.50
C VAL A 366 1.21 -3.20 4.66
N HIS A 367 0.06 -2.57 4.90
CA HIS A 367 -1.23 -2.91 4.28
C HIS A 367 -1.63 -4.37 4.53
N ASP A 368 -1.38 -5.24 3.57
CA ASP A 368 -1.60 -6.69 3.56
C ASP A 368 -0.27 -7.47 3.47
N ALA A 369 0.81 -6.87 3.90
CA ALA A 369 2.14 -7.46 3.92
C ALA A 369 2.81 -7.31 5.28
N VAL A 370 3.88 -8.04 5.51
CA VAL A 370 4.70 -7.99 6.72
C VAL A 370 6.17 -7.78 6.36
N LEU A 371 6.81 -6.81 7.02
CA LEU A 371 8.26 -6.61 6.95
C LEU A 371 8.90 -7.24 8.18
N LEU A 372 9.77 -8.21 7.96
CA LEU A 372 10.57 -8.87 8.99
C LEU A 372 12.03 -8.42 8.90
N HIS A 373 12.71 -8.31 10.03
CA HIS A 373 14.15 -8.10 10.15
C HIS A 373 14.78 -9.40 10.62
N MET A 374 15.63 -9.99 9.77
CA MET A 374 16.16 -11.34 10.02
C MET A 374 17.68 -11.35 9.93
N LYS A 375 18.32 -12.00 10.90
CA LYS A 375 19.76 -12.19 10.92
C LYS A 375 20.21 -13.02 9.72
N ARG A 376 21.30 -12.62 9.06
CA ARG A 376 21.91 -13.42 7.98
C ARG A 376 22.42 -14.75 8.51
N LYS A 377 22.10 -15.80 7.79
CA LYS A 377 22.48 -17.19 8.07
C LYS A 377 22.88 -17.88 6.77
N PRO A 378 23.50 -19.09 6.83
CA PRO A 378 23.71 -19.90 5.64
C PRO A 378 22.42 -20.06 4.82
N TRP A 379 22.52 -19.98 3.51
CA TRP A 379 21.37 -19.87 2.63
C TRP A 379 20.34 -21.03 2.77
N LYS A 380 20.81 -22.22 3.14
CA LYS A 380 19.94 -23.36 3.43
C LYS A 380 19.00 -23.08 4.61
N GLU A 381 19.51 -22.47 5.68
CA GLU A 381 18.74 -22.13 6.87
C GLU A 381 17.78 -20.95 6.58
N MET A 382 18.27 -19.92 5.87
CA MET A 382 17.42 -18.80 5.46
C MET A 382 16.23 -19.25 4.63
N ARG A 383 16.43 -20.19 3.69
CA ARG A 383 15.33 -20.76 2.90
C ARG A 383 14.31 -21.50 3.77
N ALA A 384 14.77 -22.23 4.77
CA ALA A 384 13.90 -22.94 5.70
C ALA A 384 13.05 -21.97 6.53
N GLU A 385 13.65 -20.90 7.05
CA GLU A 385 12.94 -19.85 7.80
C GLU A 385 11.95 -19.09 6.90
N ILE A 386 12.34 -18.73 5.68
CA ILE A 386 11.43 -18.08 4.72
C ILE A 386 10.22 -18.97 4.41
N LYS A 387 10.44 -20.27 4.19
CA LYS A 387 9.34 -21.22 3.98
C LYS A 387 8.44 -21.33 5.21
N LEU A 388 9.02 -21.30 6.41
CA LEU A 388 8.25 -21.30 7.65
C LEU A 388 7.36 -20.05 7.74
N VAL A 389 7.91 -18.86 7.42
CA VAL A 389 7.14 -17.62 7.36
C VAL A 389 6.00 -17.71 6.35
N GLN A 390 6.28 -18.17 5.12
CA GLN A 390 5.27 -18.33 4.07
C GLN A 390 4.14 -19.27 4.52
N LYS A 391 4.48 -20.40 5.09
CA LYS A 391 3.52 -21.39 5.63
C LYS A 391 2.69 -20.78 6.75
N THR A 392 3.32 -20.13 7.73
CA THR A 392 2.65 -19.48 8.86
C THR A 392 1.64 -18.42 8.40
N MET A 393 2.01 -17.61 7.42
CA MET A 393 1.11 -16.59 6.87
C MET A 393 -0.04 -17.22 6.06
N ALA A 394 0.21 -18.28 5.27
CA ALA A 394 -0.83 -18.98 4.53
C ALA A 394 -1.84 -19.65 5.48
N GLU A 395 -1.35 -20.34 6.52
CA GLU A 395 -2.18 -20.96 7.57
C GLU A 395 -2.99 -19.91 8.37
N ALA A 396 -2.45 -18.70 8.56
CA ALA A 396 -3.20 -17.62 9.19
C ALA A 396 -4.43 -17.22 8.35
N ALA A 397 -4.32 -17.22 7.02
CA ALA A 397 -5.46 -17.01 6.15
C ALA A 397 -6.46 -18.16 6.26
N ALA A 398 -6.01 -19.42 6.21
CA ALA A 398 -6.87 -20.57 6.37
C ALA A 398 -7.65 -20.56 7.68
N LYS A 399 -7.04 -20.10 8.79
CA LYS A 399 -7.69 -19.98 10.08
C LYS A 399 -8.85 -18.98 10.11
N VAL A 400 -8.80 -17.96 9.26
CA VAL A 400 -9.79 -16.87 9.24
C VAL A 400 -10.87 -17.07 8.18
N ILE A 401 -10.50 -17.57 6.99
CA ILE A 401 -11.42 -17.67 5.85
C ILE A 401 -11.59 -19.09 5.29
N ASP A 402 -11.06 -20.10 5.98
CA ASP A 402 -11.06 -21.52 5.57
C ASP A 402 -10.36 -21.77 4.21
N SER A 403 -9.41 -20.91 3.85
CA SER A 403 -8.64 -21.01 2.61
C SER A 403 -7.26 -20.42 2.77
N GLU A 404 -6.24 -21.14 2.34
CA GLU A 404 -4.87 -20.62 2.29
C GLU A 404 -4.71 -19.59 1.18
N ILE A 405 -3.88 -18.59 1.43
CA ILE A 405 -3.47 -17.62 0.43
C ILE A 405 -1.95 -17.72 0.28
N PRO A 406 -1.44 -18.03 -0.93
CA PRO A 406 0.00 -18.09 -1.17
C PRO A 406 0.70 -16.76 -0.84
N VAL A 407 1.94 -16.84 -0.37
CA VAL A 407 2.74 -15.68 0.06
C VAL A 407 3.95 -15.52 -0.84
N GLU A 408 4.08 -14.34 -1.43
CA GLU A 408 5.29 -13.90 -2.15
C GLU A 408 6.28 -13.28 -1.18
N VAL A 409 7.56 -13.53 -1.40
CA VAL A 409 8.64 -13.02 -0.56
C VAL A 409 9.66 -12.27 -1.40
N LYS A 410 9.97 -11.05 -0.96
CA LYS A 410 11.03 -10.21 -1.48
C LYS A 410 12.12 -10.05 -0.42
N ILE A 411 13.35 -10.42 -0.78
CA ILE A 411 14.51 -10.27 0.11
C ILE A 411 15.20 -8.97 -0.20
N ILE A 412 15.34 -8.13 0.81
CA ILE A 412 16.01 -6.83 0.75
C ILE A 412 17.35 -6.99 1.48
N ARG A 413 18.45 -6.82 0.76
CA ARG A 413 19.80 -7.05 1.29
C ARG A 413 20.36 -5.81 1.97
N ASP A 414 20.32 -4.69 1.30
CA ASP A 414 20.98 -3.46 1.77
C ASP A 414 19.99 -2.28 1.77
N GLN A 415 19.17 -2.18 0.73
CA GLN A 415 18.22 -1.07 0.53
C GLN A 415 16.94 -1.57 -0.13
N TYR A 416 15.79 -1.01 0.28
CA TYR A 416 14.52 -1.24 -0.40
C TYR A 416 14.56 -0.60 -1.80
N ILE A 417 14.34 -1.43 -2.83
CA ILE A 417 14.30 -0.99 -4.22
C ILE A 417 12.87 -1.07 -4.72
N GLN A 418 12.41 -0.01 -5.34
CA GLN A 418 11.10 0.05 -5.98
C GLN A 418 11.19 -0.49 -7.41
N GLU A 419 10.06 -0.92 -7.98
CA GLU A 419 9.99 -1.55 -9.32
C GLU A 419 9.35 -0.62 -10.36
N ASP A 420 9.36 0.69 -10.13
CA ASP A 420 8.68 1.68 -10.96
C ASP A 420 9.54 2.94 -11.21
N GLU A 421 8.96 3.93 -11.90
CA GLU A 421 9.63 5.21 -12.20
C GLU A 421 10.07 6.00 -10.96
N ASP A 422 9.50 5.71 -9.79
CA ASP A 422 9.94 6.34 -8.54
C ASP A 422 11.35 5.89 -8.16
N GLN A 423 11.79 4.69 -8.58
CA GLN A 423 13.18 4.25 -8.41
C GLN A 423 14.14 5.03 -9.30
N GLU A 424 13.76 5.31 -10.54
CA GLU A 424 14.60 6.10 -11.47
C GLU A 424 14.77 7.53 -10.94
N ARG A 425 13.69 8.13 -10.43
CA ARG A 425 13.74 9.46 -9.81
C ARG A 425 14.55 9.49 -8.53
N TRP A 426 14.46 8.43 -7.72
CA TRP A 426 15.31 8.29 -6.54
C TRP A 426 16.78 8.22 -6.95
N ASN A 427 17.12 7.42 -7.95
CA ASN A 427 18.49 7.31 -8.45
C ASN A 427 19.01 8.65 -8.96
N ASP A 428 18.20 9.43 -9.69
CA ASP A 428 18.56 10.79 -10.12
C ASP A 428 18.82 11.71 -8.92
N LEU A 429 17.91 11.73 -7.94
CA LEU A 429 18.07 12.48 -6.70
C LEU A 429 19.39 12.12 -6.00
N TYR A 430 19.64 10.83 -5.80
CA TYR A 430 20.80 10.37 -5.05
C TYR A 430 22.11 10.61 -5.82
N ASN A 431 22.11 10.45 -7.13
CA ASN A 431 23.26 10.81 -7.98
C ASN A 431 23.59 12.31 -7.90
N LYS A 432 22.58 13.18 -7.84
CA LYS A 432 22.80 14.61 -7.60
C LYS A 432 23.43 14.87 -6.23
N ILE A 433 22.98 14.18 -5.19
CA ILE A 433 23.59 14.27 -3.85
C ILE A 433 25.05 13.83 -3.86
N LEU A 434 25.38 12.74 -4.55
CA LEU A 434 26.76 12.27 -4.67
C LEU A 434 27.64 13.29 -5.38
N LYS A 435 27.17 13.93 -6.46
CA LYS A 435 27.90 15.02 -7.14
C LYS A 435 28.17 16.20 -6.20
N PHE A 436 27.18 16.60 -5.39
CA PHE A 436 27.38 17.63 -4.38
C PHE A 436 28.45 17.25 -3.36
N LYS A 437 28.42 16.01 -2.92
CA LYS A 437 29.42 15.46 -1.98
C LYS A 437 30.84 15.49 -2.56
N GLU A 438 30.98 15.28 -3.88
CA GLU A 438 32.25 15.33 -4.63
C GLU A 438 32.65 16.75 -5.02
N GLY A 439 31.88 17.78 -4.70
CA GLY A 439 32.15 19.17 -5.06
C GLY A 439 31.87 19.51 -6.53
N VAL A 440 31.20 18.62 -7.27
CA VAL A 440 30.86 18.82 -8.69
C VAL A 440 29.59 19.66 -8.82
N ARG A 441 29.64 20.76 -9.57
CA ARG A 441 28.44 21.57 -9.83
C ARG A 441 27.43 20.81 -10.71
N ILE A 442 26.14 20.98 -10.44
CA ILE A 442 25.03 20.32 -11.20
C ILE A 442 25.06 20.69 -12.70
N THR A 443 25.64 21.82 -13.04
CA THR A 443 25.70 22.37 -14.43
C THR A 443 26.63 21.63 -15.38
N ASP A 444 27.51 20.78 -14.83
CA ASP A 444 28.47 20.07 -15.70
C ASP A 444 27.79 18.79 -16.22
N SER A 445 27.30 18.87 -17.44
CA SER A 445 26.81 17.73 -18.20
C SER A 445 28.00 16.80 -18.53
N VAL A 446 28.29 15.90 -17.63
CA VAL A 446 29.25 14.82 -17.85
C VAL A 446 28.49 13.50 -17.92
N SER A 447 28.84 12.80 -19.01
CA SER A 447 28.52 11.41 -19.28
C SER A 447 28.34 10.56 -18.03
N VAL A 448 27.19 9.87 -18.00
CA VAL A 448 26.76 8.89 -17.00
C VAL A 448 27.93 7.97 -16.63
N ILE A 449 28.58 8.23 -15.50
CA ILE A 449 29.33 7.20 -14.82
C ILE A 449 28.28 6.23 -14.30
N ARG A 450 28.08 5.14 -15.02
CA ARG A 450 27.34 3.95 -14.55
C ARG A 450 28.18 3.27 -13.48
N THR A 451 28.32 3.88 -12.32
CA THR A 451 28.55 3.16 -11.09
C THR A 451 27.18 2.80 -10.53
N SER A 452 26.54 1.84 -11.17
CA SER A 452 25.55 1.05 -10.48
C SER A 452 26.24 0.54 -9.22
N PRO A 453 25.75 0.84 -7.98
CA PRO A 453 26.01 -0.07 -6.90
C PRO A 453 25.56 -1.41 -7.47
N SER A 454 26.41 -2.42 -7.42
CA SER A 454 26.11 -3.75 -7.95
C SER A 454 24.68 -4.06 -7.55
N VAL A 455 23.78 -4.14 -8.53
CA VAL A 455 22.37 -4.43 -8.32
C VAL A 455 22.33 -5.85 -7.79
N ASN A 456 22.46 -5.97 -6.48
CA ASN A 456 22.28 -7.24 -5.78
C ASN A 456 20.81 -7.59 -5.95
N GLN A 457 20.57 -8.49 -6.90
CA GLN A 457 19.28 -8.91 -7.39
C GLN A 457 18.32 -9.20 -6.22
N THR A 458 17.22 -8.48 -6.21
CA THR A 458 16.07 -8.82 -5.39
C THR A 458 15.51 -10.15 -5.89
N THR A 459 15.70 -11.21 -5.15
CA THR A 459 15.20 -12.54 -5.52
C THR A 459 13.77 -12.67 -5.03
N VAL A 460 12.82 -12.76 -5.96
CA VAL A 460 11.40 -13.05 -5.64
C VAL A 460 11.23 -14.56 -5.61
N TYR A 461 10.79 -15.09 -4.48
CA TYR A 461 10.38 -16.48 -4.32
C TYR A 461 8.86 -16.55 -4.34
N SER A 462 8.31 -17.26 -5.31
CA SER A 462 6.93 -17.71 -5.32
C SER A 462 6.92 -19.22 -5.20
N ASN A 463 6.05 -19.74 -4.36
CA ASN A 463 5.76 -21.18 -4.34
C ASN A 463 5.05 -21.58 -5.61
#